data_63e6dcfd7ddb849e479ea8e3db64435d
#
_entry.id   63e6dcfd7ddb849e479ea8e3db64435d
#
_cell.length_a   1.000
_cell.length_b   1.000
_cell.length_c   1.000
_cell.angle_alpha   90.00
_cell.angle_beta   90.00
_cell.angle_gamma   90.00
#
_symmetry.space_group_name_H-M   'P 1'
#
loop_
_entity.id
_entity.type
_entity.pdbx_description
1 polymer ?
#
loop_
_entity_poly.entity_id
_entity_poly.type
_entity_poly.pdbx_seq_one_letter_code
_entity_poly.pdbx_strand_id
1 'polypeptide(L)'
;MKICVVGGGSAGWITLSYLVATIDADITIVHSDEVDPIGVGESTTPTIKHVADTVGVDEKEWMKDAKATFKYGVEFHDWVKPGSRWLHSFDDMIPHQSFNRPITENGKELYKKELTSVDYYLKKYGNTKDSKYFNESHGPQEHLLANNLSPKDKNFKTNISEYPGYSYHINAFQFGESLRKHTSKDKFTEIVGTVTKIYNEGSDIKAIELSTGQKIEADIFFDCTGFKRLLIGTMSSWKHYDELINDRAIWGTIKTQSCNPVTSAHAQPYGWIWEIPTIGQIGSGYVYSSKHQKYDDALQTITDFWKQKGHEFKLFKSVEFDAGMLENVSKHNVVSNGLAQSFIEPLEATSIMVTCVTVKAFVDLYKKNSKNLIKAHDKVMRKFVDHTKRFVHMHYRLSERNDTSYWKEVANDPTALQELCDYIDVLASSKWLSKGETLLNQWNWTSLLLGFDKPYINPLKDITDEQMENYLHYTKLLIENYKHLLRNNYSVKDALDYIAR
;
A
#
# COMPACT_ATOMS: atom_id res chain seq x y z
N MET A 1 -12.97 28.05 4.64
CA MET A 1 -11.77 27.41 5.22
C MET A 1 -10.65 27.51 4.19
N LYS A 2 -9.47 27.94 4.62
CA LYS A 2 -8.27 28.01 3.79
C LYS A 2 -7.38 26.82 4.10
N ILE A 3 -6.93 26.08 3.08
CA ILE A 3 -6.02 24.95 3.21
C ILE A 3 -4.77 25.23 2.39
N CYS A 4 -3.60 25.01 2.97
CA CYS A 4 -2.33 25.11 2.27
C CYS A 4 -1.62 23.75 2.25
N VAL A 5 -1.37 23.21 1.06
CA VAL A 5 -0.55 22.02 0.84
C VAL A 5 0.88 22.47 0.56
N VAL A 6 1.85 21.99 1.35
CA VAL A 6 3.26 22.38 1.19
C VAL A 6 4.06 21.16 0.73
N GLY A 7 4.58 21.22 -0.49
CA GLY A 7 5.35 20.17 -1.15
C GLY A 7 4.73 19.74 -2.48
N GLY A 8 5.53 19.69 -3.55
CA GLY A 8 5.11 19.38 -4.94
C GLY A 8 5.46 17.97 -5.39
N GLY A 9 5.81 17.06 -4.48
CA GLY A 9 5.98 15.64 -4.78
C GLY A 9 4.66 14.91 -4.94
N SER A 10 4.72 13.58 -5.19
CA SER A 10 3.53 12.73 -5.36
C SER A 10 2.52 12.88 -4.23
N ALA A 11 2.99 12.95 -2.97
CA ALA A 11 2.11 13.14 -1.80
C ALA A 11 1.37 14.48 -1.84
N GLY A 12 2.02 15.55 -2.27
CA GLY A 12 1.40 16.87 -2.38
C GLY A 12 0.33 16.92 -3.45
N TRP A 13 0.61 16.37 -4.65
CA TRP A 13 -0.37 16.35 -5.74
C TRP A 13 -1.54 15.41 -5.48
N ILE A 14 -1.30 14.23 -4.86
CA ILE A 14 -2.38 13.33 -4.40
C ILE A 14 -3.26 14.07 -3.39
N THR A 15 -2.65 14.76 -2.42
CA THR A 15 -3.39 15.49 -1.38
C THR A 15 -4.21 16.62 -2.00
N LEU A 16 -3.59 17.49 -2.79
CA LEU A 16 -4.27 18.61 -3.43
C LEU A 16 -5.45 18.14 -4.28
N SER A 17 -5.18 17.24 -5.23
CA SER A 17 -6.18 16.81 -6.21
C SER A 17 -7.39 16.16 -5.54
N TYR A 18 -7.15 15.35 -4.51
CA TYR A 18 -8.23 14.73 -3.74
C TYR A 18 -9.05 15.76 -2.94
N LEU A 19 -8.40 16.73 -2.30
CA LEU A 19 -9.08 17.84 -1.60
C LEU A 19 -9.95 18.66 -2.57
N VAL A 20 -9.37 19.08 -3.70
CA VAL A 20 -10.09 19.87 -4.73
C VAL A 20 -11.32 19.12 -5.26
N ALA A 21 -11.22 17.80 -5.45
CA ALA A 21 -12.32 16.99 -5.95
C ALA A 21 -13.43 16.72 -4.92
N THR A 22 -13.13 16.87 -3.62
CA THR A 22 -14.02 16.33 -2.57
C THR A 22 -14.59 17.32 -1.61
N ILE A 23 -13.97 18.49 -1.42
CA ILE A 23 -14.44 19.52 -0.48
C ILE A 23 -14.47 20.90 -1.12
N ASP A 24 -15.36 21.74 -0.63
CA ASP A 24 -15.42 23.16 -0.99
C ASP A 24 -14.59 23.96 0.01
N ALA A 25 -13.39 24.38 -0.41
CA ALA A 25 -12.43 25.14 0.38
C ALA A 25 -11.55 25.99 -0.53
N ASP A 26 -10.96 27.03 0.02
CA ASP A 26 -9.90 27.83 -0.63
C ASP A 26 -8.57 27.09 -0.47
N ILE A 27 -8.09 26.44 -1.54
CA ILE A 27 -6.96 25.53 -1.50
C ILE A 27 -5.76 26.14 -2.25
N THR A 28 -4.63 26.19 -1.58
CA THR A 28 -3.35 26.61 -2.15
C THR A 28 -2.34 25.47 -2.07
N ILE A 29 -1.56 25.24 -3.14
CA ILE A 29 -0.35 24.43 -3.07
C ILE A 29 0.88 25.30 -3.22
N VAL A 30 1.88 25.05 -2.36
CA VAL A 30 3.20 25.67 -2.41
C VAL A 30 4.24 24.60 -2.69
N HIS A 31 5.04 24.77 -3.71
CA HIS A 31 6.11 23.84 -4.04
C HIS A 31 7.35 24.55 -4.59
N SER A 32 8.50 23.88 -4.53
CA SER A 32 9.77 24.40 -5.04
C SER A 32 10.19 23.59 -6.28
N ASP A 33 10.70 24.27 -7.29
CA ASP A 33 11.30 23.63 -8.48
C ASP A 33 12.76 23.17 -8.23
N GLU A 34 13.31 23.47 -7.04
CA GLU A 34 14.69 23.12 -6.68
C GLU A 34 14.86 21.69 -6.15
N VAL A 35 13.75 20.96 -5.98
CA VAL A 35 13.77 19.60 -5.42
C VAL A 35 13.67 18.57 -6.54
N ASP A 36 14.76 17.83 -6.74
CA ASP A 36 14.78 16.74 -7.71
C ASP A 36 13.75 15.66 -7.37
N PRO A 37 12.89 15.30 -8.33
CA PRO A 37 11.93 14.24 -8.13
C PRO A 37 12.63 12.89 -7.98
N ILE A 38 12.20 12.10 -7.00
CA ILE A 38 12.61 10.70 -6.89
C ILE A 38 11.75 9.89 -7.88
N GLY A 39 12.30 9.63 -9.06
CA GLY A 39 11.60 9.01 -10.20
C GLY A 39 11.91 7.54 -10.42
N VAL A 40 11.78 6.69 -9.40
CA VAL A 40 11.77 5.23 -9.59
C VAL A 40 10.37 4.71 -9.78
N GLY A 41 10.25 3.54 -10.42
CA GLY A 41 9.01 2.81 -10.41
C GLY A 41 8.58 2.53 -8.97
N GLU A 42 7.34 2.86 -8.64
CA GLU A 42 6.73 2.55 -7.36
C GLU A 42 5.57 1.56 -7.54
N SER A 43 5.48 0.65 -6.59
CA SER A 43 4.38 -0.28 -6.48
C SER A 43 3.25 0.36 -5.69
N THR A 44 2.00 0.07 -6.06
CA THR A 44 0.82 0.66 -5.42
C THR A 44 -0.18 -0.40 -4.95
N THR A 45 -1.18 0.04 -4.21
CA THR A 45 -2.35 -0.74 -3.81
C THR A 45 -3.60 -0.16 -4.49
N PRO A 46 -4.75 -0.86 -4.51
CA PRO A 46 -5.97 -0.38 -5.17
C PRO A 46 -6.47 1.02 -4.71
N THR A 47 -5.97 1.53 -3.60
CA THR A 47 -6.29 2.90 -3.12
C THR A 47 -5.94 4.00 -4.10
N ILE A 48 -4.91 3.80 -4.94
CA ILE A 48 -4.51 4.80 -5.94
C ILE A 48 -5.58 4.98 -7.00
N LYS A 49 -6.25 3.86 -7.40
CA LYS A 49 -7.36 3.92 -8.35
C LYS A 49 -8.52 4.72 -7.77
N HIS A 50 -8.86 4.50 -6.49
CA HIS A 50 -9.90 5.29 -5.83
C HIS A 50 -9.59 6.80 -5.87
N VAL A 51 -8.34 7.20 -5.68
CA VAL A 51 -7.93 8.61 -5.80
C VAL A 51 -8.11 9.10 -7.22
N ALA A 52 -7.60 8.39 -8.23
CA ALA A 52 -7.70 8.79 -9.63
C ALA A 52 -9.17 8.90 -10.08
N ASP A 53 -10.01 7.93 -9.73
CA ASP A 53 -11.45 7.92 -10.03
C ASP A 53 -12.18 9.09 -9.34
N THR A 54 -11.81 9.41 -8.09
CA THR A 54 -12.41 10.54 -7.34
C THR A 54 -12.04 11.88 -7.97
N VAL A 55 -10.81 12.01 -8.46
CA VAL A 55 -10.35 13.22 -9.18
C VAL A 55 -10.98 13.30 -10.58
N GLY A 56 -11.48 12.18 -11.09
CA GLY A 56 -12.13 12.10 -12.42
C GLY A 56 -11.15 11.98 -13.58
N VAL A 57 -9.96 11.43 -13.33
CA VAL A 57 -8.97 11.21 -14.40
C VAL A 57 -9.22 9.87 -15.07
N ASP A 58 -9.29 9.86 -16.40
CA ASP A 58 -9.43 8.63 -17.17
C ASP A 58 -8.25 7.69 -16.94
N GLU A 59 -8.55 6.41 -16.69
CA GLU A 59 -7.54 5.42 -16.31
C GLU A 59 -6.48 5.23 -17.40
N LYS A 60 -6.88 5.23 -18.69
CA LYS A 60 -5.95 5.09 -19.80
C LYS A 60 -5.00 6.30 -19.89
N GLU A 61 -5.52 7.50 -19.68
CA GLU A 61 -4.72 8.73 -19.76
C GLU A 61 -3.66 8.78 -18.66
N TRP A 62 -4.04 8.61 -17.41
CA TRP A 62 -3.04 8.68 -16.34
C TRP A 62 -2.08 7.47 -16.33
N MET A 63 -2.53 6.27 -16.77
CA MET A 63 -1.62 5.13 -16.94
C MET A 63 -0.55 5.42 -18.00
N LYS A 64 -0.93 6.06 -19.10
CA LYS A 64 0.01 6.51 -20.15
C LYS A 64 1.00 7.53 -19.58
N ASP A 65 0.49 8.58 -18.95
CA ASP A 65 1.33 9.64 -18.35
C ASP A 65 2.32 9.07 -17.32
N ALA A 66 1.87 8.19 -16.43
CA ALA A 66 2.68 7.60 -15.36
C ALA A 66 3.50 6.37 -15.78
N LYS A 67 3.52 6.00 -17.07
CA LYS A 67 4.15 4.76 -17.59
C LYS A 67 3.72 3.52 -16.81
N ALA A 68 2.46 3.49 -16.42
CA ALA A 68 1.93 2.50 -15.52
C ALA A 68 1.75 1.13 -16.17
N THR A 69 1.90 0.09 -15.35
CA THR A 69 1.55 -1.29 -15.70
C THR A 69 0.60 -1.86 -14.65
N PHE A 70 -0.06 -2.99 -14.95
CA PHE A 70 -0.96 -3.63 -14.00
C PHE A 70 -0.18 -4.35 -12.88
N LYS A 71 -0.79 -4.43 -11.71
CA LYS A 71 -0.29 -5.18 -10.56
C LYS A 71 -1.39 -5.99 -9.92
N TYR A 72 -1.16 -7.29 -9.69
CA TYR A 72 -2.12 -8.22 -9.07
C TYR A 72 -1.78 -8.58 -7.62
N GLY A 73 -0.60 -8.23 -7.18
CA GLY A 73 -0.13 -8.54 -5.84
C GLY A 73 1.38 -8.35 -5.67
N VAL A 74 1.89 -8.89 -4.59
CA VAL A 74 3.33 -8.99 -4.31
C VAL A 74 3.73 -10.46 -4.27
N GLU A 75 4.72 -10.83 -5.04
CA GLU A 75 5.25 -12.18 -5.07
C GLU A 75 6.54 -12.27 -4.25
N PHE A 76 6.54 -13.13 -3.26
CA PHE A 76 7.65 -13.31 -2.32
C PHE A 76 8.49 -14.52 -2.70
N HIS A 77 9.79 -14.29 -2.91
CA HIS A 77 10.77 -15.32 -3.27
C HIS A 77 11.78 -15.50 -2.14
N ASP A 78 12.00 -16.73 -1.71
CA ASP A 78 12.97 -17.10 -0.67
C ASP A 78 12.70 -16.53 0.74
N TRP A 79 11.51 -16.04 1.01
CA TRP A 79 11.16 -15.42 2.30
C TRP A 79 10.90 -16.46 3.39
N VAL A 80 10.22 -17.56 3.08
CA VAL A 80 10.00 -18.63 4.05
C VAL A 80 11.29 -19.38 4.30
N LYS A 81 11.86 -19.89 3.23
CA LYS A 81 13.16 -20.60 3.13
C LYS A 81 13.66 -20.50 1.70
N PRO A 82 14.96 -20.75 1.42
CA PRO A 82 15.46 -20.80 0.06
C PRO A 82 14.65 -21.72 -0.84
N GLY A 83 14.26 -21.23 -2.03
CA GLY A 83 13.41 -21.91 -3.00
C GLY A 83 11.89 -21.75 -2.76
N SER A 84 11.47 -21.11 -1.68
CA SER A 84 10.04 -20.83 -1.46
C SER A 84 9.53 -19.71 -2.35
N ARG A 85 8.26 -19.81 -2.75
CA ARG A 85 7.58 -18.77 -3.54
C ARG A 85 6.09 -18.76 -3.21
N TRP A 86 5.53 -17.57 -2.99
CA TRP A 86 4.10 -17.38 -2.78
C TRP A 86 3.66 -15.99 -3.21
N LEU A 87 2.39 -15.82 -3.53
CA LEU A 87 1.78 -14.57 -3.95
C LEU A 87 0.82 -14.04 -2.87
N HIS A 88 1.04 -12.81 -2.43
CA HIS A 88 0.03 -12.02 -1.75
C HIS A 88 -0.75 -11.24 -2.81
N SER A 89 -1.84 -11.82 -3.30
CA SER A 89 -2.70 -11.18 -4.31
C SER A 89 -3.54 -10.08 -3.68
N PHE A 90 -4.14 -9.21 -4.49
CA PHE A 90 -5.19 -8.33 -3.99
C PHE A 90 -6.49 -9.12 -3.80
N ASP A 91 -7.22 -8.76 -2.75
CA ASP A 91 -8.56 -9.24 -2.51
C ASP A 91 -9.49 -8.66 -3.59
N ASP A 92 -10.10 -9.52 -4.38
CA ASP A 92 -11.30 -9.12 -5.10
C ASP A 92 -12.45 -9.33 -4.14
N MET A 93 -12.86 -8.26 -3.44
CA MET A 93 -13.91 -8.33 -2.44
C MET A 93 -15.17 -8.92 -3.07
N ILE A 94 -15.24 -10.25 -3.07
CA ILE A 94 -16.49 -10.96 -3.32
C ILE A 94 -17.50 -10.36 -2.35
N PRO A 95 -18.67 -9.88 -2.82
CA PRO A 95 -19.73 -9.47 -1.91
C PRO A 95 -19.98 -10.66 -0.96
N HIS A 96 -19.39 -10.58 0.21
CA HIS A 96 -19.57 -11.60 1.22
C HIS A 96 -21.03 -11.57 1.58
N GLN A 97 -21.76 -12.66 1.32
CA GLN A 97 -23.02 -12.85 2.02
C GLN A 97 -22.67 -12.93 3.50
N SER A 98 -22.88 -11.82 4.19
CA SER A 98 -22.65 -11.76 5.63
C SER A 98 -23.68 -12.66 6.31
N PHE A 99 -23.21 -13.79 6.81
CA PHE A 99 -24.03 -14.67 7.63
C PHE A 99 -23.94 -14.20 9.07
N ASN A 100 -24.99 -13.55 9.55
CA ASN A 100 -25.07 -13.11 10.92
C ASN A 100 -25.16 -14.31 11.86
N ARG A 101 -24.16 -14.47 12.74
CA ARG A 101 -24.13 -15.47 13.78
C ARG A 101 -24.38 -14.82 15.15
N PRO A 102 -25.37 -15.30 15.93
CA PRO A 102 -25.49 -14.85 17.31
C PRO A 102 -24.34 -15.39 18.17
N ILE A 103 -23.68 -14.50 18.89
CA ILE A 103 -22.76 -14.86 19.97
C ILE A 103 -23.54 -14.78 21.26
N THR A 104 -23.69 -15.90 21.94
CA THR A 104 -24.46 -16.01 23.16
C THR A 104 -23.56 -16.33 24.34
N GLU A 105 -23.80 -15.66 25.48
CA GLU A 105 -23.26 -16.02 26.78
C GLU A 105 -24.40 -16.28 27.74
N ASN A 106 -24.37 -17.42 28.41
CA ASN A 106 -25.45 -17.87 29.31
C ASN A 106 -26.87 -17.85 28.67
N GLY A 107 -26.96 -18.20 27.39
CA GLY A 107 -28.20 -18.23 26.63
C GLY A 107 -28.73 -16.85 26.19
N LYS A 108 -28.03 -15.77 26.48
CA LYS A 108 -28.38 -14.40 26.07
C LYS A 108 -27.54 -13.98 24.88
N GLU A 109 -28.18 -13.56 23.79
CA GLU A 109 -27.49 -13.01 22.61
C GLU A 109 -26.81 -11.69 22.95
N LEU A 110 -25.46 -11.63 22.81
CA LEU A 110 -24.66 -10.45 23.07
C LEU A 110 -24.52 -9.59 21.80
N TYR A 111 -24.18 -10.23 20.66
CA TYR A 111 -24.06 -9.59 19.34
C TYR A 111 -24.06 -10.65 18.24
N LYS A 112 -24.21 -10.20 16.99
CA LYS A 112 -24.10 -11.07 15.83
C LYS A 112 -22.74 -10.87 15.16
N LYS A 113 -21.98 -11.97 15.01
CA LYS A 113 -20.72 -11.97 14.23
C LYS A 113 -21.06 -12.27 12.78
N GLU A 114 -20.54 -11.44 11.87
CA GLU A 114 -20.57 -11.72 10.44
C GLU A 114 -19.45 -12.71 10.11
N LEU A 115 -19.81 -13.86 9.53
CA LEU A 115 -18.86 -14.83 9.00
C LEU A 115 -18.43 -14.37 7.61
N THR A 116 -17.14 -14.46 7.32
CA THR A 116 -16.54 -14.12 6.03
C THR A 116 -16.23 -15.38 5.22
N SER A 117 -15.95 -15.24 3.92
CA SER A 117 -15.47 -16.35 3.08
C SER A 117 -14.17 -16.93 3.63
N VAL A 118 -13.33 -16.12 4.27
CA VAL A 118 -12.11 -16.56 4.96
C VAL A 118 -12.42 -17.53 6.10
N ASP A 119 -13.44 -17.24 6.91
CA ASP A 119 -13.86 -18.11 8.01
C ASP A 119 -14.28 -19.50 7.49
N TYR A 120 -15.05 -19.56 6.39
CA TYR A 120 -15.43 -20.81 5.74
C TYR A 120 -14.24 -21.54 5.16
N TYR A 121 -13.33 -20.83 4.49
CA TYR A 121 -12.11 -21.40 3.94
C TYR A 121 -11.27 -22.08 5.03
N LEU A 122 -10.97 -21.34 6.10
CA LEU A 122 -10.20 -21.85 7.22
C LEU A 122 -10.85 -23.05 7.90
N LYS A 123 -12.17 -23.02 8.06
CA LYS A 123 -12.94 -24.17 8.61
C LYS A 123 -12.85 -25.41 7.74
N LYS A 124 -12.89 -25.24 6.40
CA LYS A 124 -12.90 -26.36 5.45
C LYS A 124 -11.53 -26.93 5.21
N TYR A 125 -10.57 -26.06 4.98
CA TYR A 125 -9.26 -26.45 4.48
C TYR A 125 -8.15 -26.31 5.53
N GLY A 126 -8.25 -25.32 6.42
CA GLY A 126 -7.18 -25.05 7.38
C GLY A 126 -5.84 -24.93 6.68
N ASN A 127 -4.91 -25.81 7.04
CA ASN A 127 -3.56 -25.87 6.45
C ASN A 127 -3.42 -26.95 5.35
N THR A 128 -4.51 -27.58 4.90
CA THR A 128 -4.45 -28.65 3.91
C THR A 128 -4.29 -28.13 2.48
N LYS A 129 -4.42 -26.81 2.29
CA LYS A 129 -4.27 -26.12 1.00
C LYS A 129 -3.30 -24.95 1.15
N ASP A 130 -2.52 -24.71 0.11
CA ASP A 130 -1.54 -23.63 0.03
C ASP A 130 -2.17 -22.25 -0.25
N SER A 131 -1.34 -21.21 -0.20
CA SER A 131 -1.74 -19.83 -0.48
C SER A 131 -2.29 -19.66 -1.89
N LYS A 132 -1.80 -20.40 -2.88
CA LYS A 132 -2.31 -20.34 -4.26
C LYS A 132 -3.77 -20.77 -4.33
N TYR A 133 -4.12 -21.88 -3.70
CA TYR A 133 -5.51 -22.34 -3.68
C TYR A 133 -6.43 -21.36 -2.93
N PHE A 134 -5.91 -20.71 -1.88
CA PHE A 134 -6.61 -19.64 -1.18
C PHE A 134 -6.91 -18.47 -2.13
N ASN A 135 -5.91 -17.98 -2.85
CA ASN A 135 -6.08 -16.90 -3.84
C ASN A 135 -7.08 -17.29 -4.94
N GLU A 136 -6.94 -18.49 -5.54
CA GLU A 136 -7.84 -18.98 -6.59
C GLU A 136 -9.30 -19.08 -6.13
N SER A 137 -9.54 -19.35 -4.85
CA SER A 137 -10.90 -19.46 -4.28
C SER A 137 -11.54 -18.12 -3.93
N HIS A 138 -10.77 -17.02 -3.94
CA HIS A 138 -11.24 -15.70 -3.54
C HIS A 138 -11.13 -14.63 -4.62
N GLY A 139 -10.40 -14.88 -5.71
CA GLY A 139 -10.24 -13.88 -6.76
C GLY A 139 -9.65 -14.44 -8.06
N PRO A 140 -9.64 -13.64 -9.12
CA PRO A 140 -9.19 -14.03 -10.45
C PRO A 140 -7.67 -13.89 -10.66
N GLN A 141 -6.91 -13.36 -9.71
CA GLN A 141 -5.54 -12.89 -9.90
C GLN A 141 -4.60 -14.02 -10.33
N GLU A 142 -4.68 -15.19 -9.69
CA GLU A 142 -3.89 -16.38 -10.09
C GLU A 142 -4.23 -16.82 -11.52
N HIS A 143 -5.52 -16.74 -11.88
CA HIS A 143 -5.95 -17.08 -13.25
C HIS A 143 -5.47 -16.05 -14.28
N LEU A 144 -5.52 -14.75 -13.95
CA LEU A 144 -4.97 -13.68 -14.79
C LEU A 144 -3.46 -13.88 -15.01
N LEU A 145 -2.71 -14.16 -13.94
CA LEU A 145 -1.27 -14.42 -14.01
C LEU A 145 -0.94 -15.65 -14.86
N ALA A 146 -1.60 -16.77 -14.58
CA ALA A 146 -1.35 -18.04 -15.27
C ALA A 146 -1.60 -17.97 -16.79
N ASN A 147 -2.47 -17.06 -17.24
CA ASN A 147 -2.84 -16.89 -18.63
C ASN A 147 -2.30 -15.58 -19.24
N ASN A 148 -1.47 -14.83 -18.53
CA ASN A 148 -0.93 -13.53 -18.94
C ASN A 148 -2.02 -12.55 -19.43
N LEU A 149 -3.16 -12.52 -18.74
CA LEU A 149 -4.30 -11.66 -19.05
C LEU A 149 -4.24 -10.37 -18.26
N SER A 150 -4.69 -9.28 -18.86
CA SER A 150 -4.94 -8.00 -18.17
C SER A 150 -6.31 -8.02 -17.47
N PRO A 151 -6.57 -7.11 -16.53
CA PRO A 151 -7.88 -6.97 -15.89
C PRO A 151 -8.90 -6.28 -16.83
N LYS A 152 -8.55 -6.02 -18.10
CA LYS A 152 -9.32 -5.27 -19.08
C LYS A 152 -9.78 -6.14 -20.24
N ASP A 153 -11.07 -6.01 -20.58
CA ASP A 153 -11.61 -6.58 -21.82
C ASP A 153 -11.21 -5.76 -23.07
N LYS A 154 -11.62 -6.21 -24.24
CA LYS A 154 -11.33 -5.55 -25.51
C LYS A 154 -11.95 -4.15 -25.68
N ASN A 155 -12.84 -3.74 -24.79
CA ASN A 155 -13.38 -2.38 -24.68
C ASN A 155 -12.69 -1.56 -23.60
N PHE A 156 -11.62 -2.06 -23.04
CA PHE A 156 -10.88 -1.50 -21.91
C PHE A 156 -11.72 -1.33 -20.63
N LYS A 157 -12.74 -2.16 -20.48
CA LYS A 157 -13.58 -2.23 -19.28
C LYS A 157 -13.13 -3.33 -18.36
N THR A 158 -13.27 -3.12 -17.08
CA THR A 158 -13.05 -4.16 -16.06
C THR A 158 -14.31 -5.01 -15.92
N ASN A 159 -14.16 -6.33 -16.13
CA ASN A 159 -15.23 -7.32 -15.93
C ASN A 159 -15.17 -7.96 -14.54
N ILE A 160 -14.22 -7.57 -13.73
CA ILE A 160 -13.97 -8.06 -12.38
C ILE A 160 -14.54 -7.00 -11.45
N SER A 161 -15.40 -7.32 -10.54
CA SER A 161 -16.17 -6.49 -9.62
C SER A 161 -15.96 -4.96 -9.56
N GLU A 162 -16.85 -4.20 -8.93
CA GLU A 162 -16.76 -2.73 -8.74
C GLU A 162 -15.50 -2.28 -7.97
N TYR A 163 -14.87 -3.20 -7.22
CA TYR A 163 -13.54 -3.02 -6.63
C TYR A 163 -12.53 -3.80 -7.45
N PRO A 164 -11.57 -3.12 -8.11
CA PRO A 164 -10.59 -3.83 -8.88
C PRO A 164 -9.66 -4.62 -7.96
N GLY A 165 -9.68 -5.92 -8.07
CA GLY A 165 -8.68 -6.80 -7.46
C GLY A 165 -7.30 -6.64 -8.11
N TYR A 166 -6.96 -5.44 -8.53
CA TYR A 166 -5.69 -5.06 -9.12
C TYR A 166 -5.29 -3.63 -8.76
N SER A 167 -4.02 -3.36 -8.94
CA SER A 167 -3.43 -2.04 -8.80
C SER A 167 -2.42 -1.80 -9.94
N TYR A 168 -1.41 -0.99 -9.69
CA TYR A 168 -0.48 -0.56 -10.72
C TYR A 168 0.94 -0.47 -10.18
N HIS A 169 1.90 -0.63 -11.10
CA HIS A 169 3.23 -0.09 -10.96
C HIS A 169 3.28 1.24 -11.70
N ILE A 170 3.85 2.26 -11.13
CA ILE A 170 3.83 3.62 -11.68
C ILE A 170 5.18 4.31 -11.57
N ASN A 171 5.41 5.31 -12.39
CA ASN A 171 6.32 6.37 -12.05
C ASN A 171 5.54 7.38 -11.17
N ALA A 172 5.83 7.41 -9.88
CA ALA A 172 5.04 8.19 -8.92
C ALA A 172 5.13 9.72 -9.18
N PHE A 173 6.27 10.21 -9.63
CA PHE A 173 6.41 11.61 -10.01
C PHE A 173 5.50 11.96 -11.19
N GLN A 174 5.55 11.16 -12.26
CA GLN A 174 4.70 11.35 -13.44
C GLN A 174 3.21 11.18 -13.12
N PHE A 175 2.85 10.32 -12.18
CA PHE A 175 1.48 10.23 -11.68
C PHE A 175 1.05 11.52 -10.98
N GLY A 176 1.90 12.11 -10.14
CA GLY A 176 1.65 13.41 -9.51
C GLY A 176 1.44 14.52 -10.57
N GLU A 177 2.29 14.57 -11.60
CA GLU A 177 2.14 15.51 -12.71
C GLU A 177 0.85 15.26 -13.53
N SER A 178 0.45 14.01 -13.70
CA SER A 178 -0.83 13.70 -14.35
C SER A 178 -2.01 14.20 -13.52
N LEU A 179 -1.99 14.02 -12.20
CA LEU A 179 -3.01 14.61 -11.32
C LEU A 179 -3.01 16.15 -11.41
N ARG A 180 -1.84 16.79 -11.36
CA ARG A 180 -1.68 18.24 -11.54
C ARG A 180 -2.32 18.75 -12.83
N LYS A 181 -2.10 18.03 -13.93
CA LYS A 181 -2.64 18.34 -15.26
C LYS A 181 -4.17 18.28 -15.30
N HIS A 182 -4.76 17.29 -14.65
CA HIS A 182 -6.20 17.01 -14.71
C HIS A 182 -7.02 17.67 -13.59
N THR A 183 -6.38 18.19 -12.54
CA THR A 183 -7.08 18.93 -11.49
C THR A 183 -7.51 20.29 -12.01
N SER A 184 -8.78 20.66 -11.81
CA SER A 184 -9.37 21.93 -12.25
C SER A 184 -8.62 23.15 -11.71
N LYS A 185 -7.97 23.88 -12.60
CA LYS A 185 -7.06 25.00 -12.25
C LYS A 185 -7.77 26.21 -11.61
N ASP A 186 -9.04 26.35 -11.84
CA ASP A 186 -9.90 27.40 -11.25
C ASP A 186 -10.25 27.13 -9.77
N LYS A 187 -9.99 25.92 -9.29
CA LYS A 187 -10.36 25.49 -7.92
C LYS A 187 -9.21 25.52 -6.91
N PHE A 188 -8.01 25.89 -7.32
CA PHE A 188 -6.89 26.02 -6.40
C PHE A 188 -5.88 27.06 -6.89
N THR A 189 -5.06 27.55 -5.97
CA THR A 189 -3.95 28.43 -6.27
C THR A 189 -2.63 27.66 -6.23
N GLU A 190 -1.84 27.73 -7.29
CA GLU A 190 -0.50 27.15 -7.34
C GLU A 190 0.56 28.23 -7.19
N ILE A 191 1.46 28.06 -6.22
CA ILE A 191 2.54 29.02 -5.93
C ILE A 191 3.87 28.28 -5.93
N VAL A 192 4.78 28.73 -6.79
CA VAL A 192 6.16 28.23 -6.82
C VAL A 192 7.03 29.07 -5.90
N GLY A 193 7.70 28.41 -4.95
CA GLY A 193 8.60 29.06 -4.02
C GLY A 193 9.03 28.14 -2.88
N THR A 194 10.21 28.40 -2.35
CA THR A 194 10.77 27.66 -1.22
C THR A 194 10.34 28.33 0.09
N VAL A 195 9.79 27.55 1.03
CA VAL A 195 9.44 28.05 2.36
C VAL A 195 10.72 28.35 3.14
N THR A 196 10.85 29.60 3.59
CA THR A 196 12.03 30.09 4.33
C THR A 196 11.74 30.40 5.80
N LYS A 197 10.46 30.66 6.15
CA LYS A 197 10.08 30.99 7.51
C LYS A 197 8.66 30.55 7.84
N ILE A 198 8.45 30.20 9.10
CA ILE A 198 7.16 29.79 9.66
C ILE A 198 6.79 30.82 10.75
N TYR A 199 5.55 31.30 10.71
CA TYR A 199 5.00 32.21 11.70
C TYR A 199 3.93 31.52 12.50
N ASN A 200 4.08 31.47 13.81
CA ASN A 200 3.14 30.87 14.73
C ASN A 200 2.26 31.90 15.43
N GLU A 201 1.03 31.53 15.72
CA GLU A 201 0.11 32.20 16.62
C GLU A 201 -0.33 31.23 17.70
N GLY A 202 0.24 31.33 18.90
CA GLY A 202 0.14 30.33 19.92
C GLY A 202 0.82 29.02 19.46
N SER A 203 0.05 27.94 19.44
CA SER A 203 0.53 26.62 19.02
C SER A 203 0.28 26.34 17.52
N ASP A 204 -0.54 27.12 16.85
CA ASP A 204 -0.90 26.95 15.45
C ASP A 204 0.07 27.70 14.53
N ILE A 205 0.25 27.21 13.31
CA ILE A 205 0.93 27.95 12.24
C ILE A 205 -0.06 28.97 11.67
N LYS A 206 0.32 30.25 11.76
CA LYS A 206 -0.45 31.36 11.19
C LYS A 206 -0.17 31.56 9.71
N ALA A 207 1.12 31.54 9.35
CA ALA A 207 1.57 31.77 7.99
C ALA A 207 2.92 31.09 7.72
N ILE A 208 3.19 30.84 6.45
CA ILE A 208 4.52 30.52 5.94
C ILE A 208 5.00 31.66 5.04
N GLU A 209 6.31 31.90 5.00
CA GLU A 209 6.92 32.93 4.11
C GLU A 209 7.82 32.18 3.10
N LEU A 210 7.70 32.56 1.86
CA LEU A 210 8.45 32.00 0.75
C LEU A 210 9.75 32.84 0.49
N SER A 211 10.68 32.22 -0.25
CA SER A 211 11.92 32.90 -0.73
C SER A 211 11.64 34.18 -1.52
N THR A 212 10.45 34.32 -2.07
CA THR A 212 9.97 35.53 -2.75
C THR A 212 9.55 36.67 -1.81
N GLY A 213 9.48 36.42 -0.49
CA GLY A 213 8.90 37.33 0.50
C GLY A 213 7.38 37.24 0.63
N GLN A 214 6.71 36.45 -0.22
CA GLN A 214 5.26 36.26 -0.15
C GLN A 214 4.88 35.47 1.10
N LYS A 215 3.84 35.91 1.81
CA LYS A 215 3.27 35.20 2.97
C LYS A 215 1.98 34.50 2.58
N ILE A 216 1.84 33.29 3.02
CA ILE A 216 0.65 32.44 2.79
C ILE A 216 0.05 32.08 4.15
N GLU A 217 -1.18 32.50 4.36
CA GLU A 217 -1.98 32.21 5.56
C GLU A 217 -2.98 31.11 5.25
N ALA A 218 -3.18 30.17 6.18
CA ALA A 218 -4.18 29.12 6.07
C ALA A 218 -4.72 28.71 7.44
N ASP A 219 -5.94 28.16 7.46
CA ASP A 219 -6.55 27.56 8.64
C ASP A 219 -5.96 26.18 8.93
N ILE A 220 -5.61 25.41 7.87
CA ILE A 220 -5.00 24.08 7.94
C ILE A 220 -3.85 24.00 6.95
N PHE A 221 -2.74 23.42 7.38
CA PHE A 221 -1.58 23.10 6.56
C PHE A 221 -1.41 21.60 6.39
N PHE A 222 -1.20 21.15 5.15
CA PHE A 222 -0.72 19.79 4.86
C PHE A 222 0.79 19.85 4.64
N ASP A 223 1.55 19.13 5.49
CA ASP A 223 3.00 18.98 5.32
C ASP A 223 3.29 17.76 4.44
N CYS A 224 3.58 17.99 3.17
CA CYS A 224 3.98 17.03 2.17
C CYS A 224 5.47 17.18 1.79
N THR A 225 6.31 17.72 2.70
CA THR A 225 7.70 18.08 2.42
C THR A 225 8.68 16.90 2.57
N GLY A 226 8.18 15.67 2.61
CA GLY A 226 9.00 14.47 2.69
C GLY A 226 9.80 14.39 3.99
N PHE A 227 10.96 13.80 3.95
CA PHE A 227 11.83 13.63 5.12
C PHE A 227 12.25 14.96 5.80
N LYS A 228 12.07 16.09 5.14
CA LYS A 228 12.33 17.40 5.75
C LYS A 228 11.36 17.73 6.89
N ARG A 229 10.10 17.24 6.82
CA ARG A 229 9.07 17.46 7.84
C ARG A 229 8.97 18.93 8.24
N LEU A 230 8.97 19.81 7.24
CA LEU A 230 9.24 21.23 7.42
C LEU A 230 8.31 21.92 8.41
N LEU A 231 7.02 21.57 8.38
CA LEU A 231 6.01 22.14 9.26
C LEU A 231 5.79 21.29 10.51
N ILE A 232 5.43 20.02 10.32
CA ILE A 232 5.07 19.12 11.41
C ILE A 232 6.26 18.80 12.31
N GLY A 233 7.49 18.77 11.77
CA GLY A 233 8.72 18.56 12.53
C GLY A 233 9.03 19.63 13.57
N THR A 234 8.40 20.81 13.48
CA THR A 234 8.52 21.85 14.50
C THR A 234 7.72 21.56 15.77
N MET A 235 6.79 20.61 15.72
CA MET A 235 5.84 20.34 16.80
C MET A 235 5.65 18.85 17.15
N SER A 236 6.24 17.93 16.40
CA SER A 236 6.12 16.50 16.64
C SER A 236 7.46 15.80 16.42
N SER A 237 7.84 14.91 17.35
CA SER A 237 9.09 14.14 17.33
C SER A 237 8.94 12.90 16.45
N TRP A 238 10.05 12.41 15.90
CA TRP A 238 10.11 11.15 15.19
C TRP A 238 10.26 9.98 16.17
N LYS A 239 9.47 8.93 15.97
CA LYS A 239 9.55 7.67 16.70
C LYS A 239 10.09 6.61 15.78
N HIS A 240 11.24 6.06 16.10
CA HIS A 240 11.88 4.97 15.35
C HIS A 240 11.12 3.65 15.50
N TYR A 241 11.25 2.81 14.49
CA TYR A 241 10.80 1.42 14.51
C TYR A 241 12.00 0.49 14.60
N ASP A 242 12.53 0.31 15.80
CA ASP A 242 13.76 -0.44 16.08
C ASP A 242 13.69 -1.90 15.61
N GLU A 243 12.49 -2.45 15.47
CA GLU A 243 12.23 -3.79 14.97
C GLU A 243 12.40 -3.93 13.44
N LEU A 244 12.43 -2.83 12.69
CA LEU A 244 12.70 -2.80 11.26
C LEU A 244 14.15 -2.38 11.04
N ILE A 245 15.06 -3.35 11.06
CA ILE A 245 16.52 -3.11 11.11
C ILE A 245 17.17 -2.71 9.79
N ASN A 246 16.41 -2.68 8.69
CA ASN A 246 16.91 -2.16 7.41
C ASN A 246 16.96 -0.64 7.45
N ASP A 247 18.09 -0.09 7.01
CA ASP A 247 18.38 1.34 7.09
C ASP A 247 19.02 1.91 5.81
N ARG A 248 19.20 1.07 4.79
CA ARG A 248 19.84 1.43 3.52
C ARG A 248 19.08 0.88 2.34
N ALA A 249 19.10 1.63 1.24
CA ALA A 249 18.66 1.12 -0.05
C ALA A 249 19.59 1.58 -1.18
N ILE A 250 19.89 0.66 -2.09
CA ILE A 250 20.54 0.91 -3.37
C ILE A 250 19.49 0.67 -4.44
N TRP A 251 19.30 1.60 -5.37
CA TRP A 251 18.29 1.44 -6.39
C TRP A 251 18.71 1.96 -7.76
N GLY A 252 18.07 1.40 -8.78
CA GLY A 252 18.38 1.68 -10.16
C GLY A 252 17.31 1.11 -11.09
N THR A 253 17.68 0.92 -12.35
CA THR A 253 16.77 0.45 -13.39
C THR A 253 17.40 -0.61 -14.27
N ILE A 254 16.55 -1.46 -14.83
CA ILE A 254 16.87 -2.44 -15.85
C ILE A 254 16.01 -2.14 -17.09
N LYS A 255 16.63 -1.98 -18.25
CA LYS A 255 15.90 -1.83 -19.51
C LYS A 255 15.34 -3.17 -19.95
N THR A 256 14.03 -3.25 -20.13
CA THR A 256 13.34 -4.46 -20.61
C THR A 256 11.96 -4.12 -21.14
N GLN A 257 11.45 -4.96 -22.03
CA GLN A 257 10.04 -4.93 -22.46
C GLN A 257 9.18 -5.94 -21.69
N SER A 258 9.79 -6.73 -20.81
CA SER A 258 9.06 -7.67 -19.97
C SER A 258 8.22 -6.92 -18.93
N CYS A 259 6.98 -7.33 -18.77
CA CYS A 259 6.04 -6.70 -17.87
C CYS A 259 5.28 -7.80 -17.11
N ASN A 260 5.84 -8.23 -15.98
CA ASN A 260 5.15 -9.13 -15.08
C ASN A 260 4.18 -8.32 -14.22
N PRO A 261 2.87 -8.62 -14.17
CA PRO A 261 1.90 -7.84 -13.41
C PRO A 261 1.91 -8.15 -11.90
N VAL A 262 3.06 -8.40 -11.33
CA VAL A 262 3.30 -8.51 -9.89
C VAL A 262 4.56 -7.73 -9.51
N THR A 263 4.57 -7.18 -8.30
CA THR A 263 5.81 -6.75 -7.65
C THR A 263 6.51 -8.01 -7.14
N SER A 264 7.79 -8.21 -7.44
CA SER A 264 8.54 -9.32 -6.85
C SER A 264 9.45 -8.81 -5.74
N ALA A 265 9.43 -9.50 -4.59
CA ALA A 265 10.28 -9.26 -3.44
C ALA A 265 11.17 -10.48 -3.22
N HIS A 266 12.48 -10.35 -3.52
CA HIS A 266 13.46 -11.45 -3.44
C HIS A 266 14.28 -11.30 -2.17
N ALA A 267 14.08 -12.18 -1.19
CA ALA A 267 14.89 -12.20 0.02
C ALA A 267 16.36 -12.49 -0.32
N GLN A 268 17.26 -11.69 0.23
CA GLN A 268 18.71 -11.76 0.07
C GLN A 268 19.39 -12.10 1.40
N PRO A 269 20.68 -12.38 1.42
CA PRO A 269 21.37 -12.69 2.67
C PRO A 269 21.23 -11.66 3.79
N TYR A 270 21.09 -10.37 3.46
CA TYR A 270 21.06 -9.29 4.45
C TYR A 270 19.97 -8.23 4.19
N GLY A 271 18.86 -8.64 3.54
CA GLY A 271 17.76 -7.77 3.15
C GLY A 271 16.95 -8.36 2.01
N TRP A 272 16.43 -7.53 1.10
CA TRP A 272 15.61 -8.00 -0.02
C TRP A 272 15.66 -7.05 -1.22
N ILE A 273 15.55 -7.63 -2.44
CA ILE A 273 15.53 -6.91 -3.71
C ILE A 273 14.10 -6.84 -4.24
N TRP A 274 13.66 -5.65 -4.67
CA TRP A 274 12.39 -5.48 -5.37
C TRP A 274 12.54 -5.45 -6.88
N GLU A 275 11.50 -5.92 -7.59
CA GLU A 275 11.28 -5.73 -9.01
C GLU A 275 9.93 -5.07 -9.22
N ILE A 276 9.92 -3.89 -9.84
CA ILE A 276 8.71 -3.10 -10.12
C ILE A 276 8.70 -2.78 -11.61
N PRO A 277 7.95 -3.55 -12.43
CA PRO A 277 7.88 -3.34 -13.86
C PRO A 277 7.05 -2.10 -14.19
N THR A 278 7.62 -1.19 -14.97
CA THR A 278 6.92 -0.08 -15.62
C THR A 278 7.13 -0.17 -17.13
N ILE A 279 6.41 0.62 -17.92
CA ILE A 279 6.57 0.57 -19.38
C ILE A 279 8.02 0.88 -19.75
N GLY A 280 8.69 -0.10 -20.38
CA GLY A 280 10.04 0.00 -20.92
C GLY A 280 11.18 -0.28 -19.95
N GLN A 281 10.90 -0.50 -18.67
CA GLN A 281 11.92 -0.78 -17.66
C GLN A 281 11.38 -1.48 -16.43
N ILE A 282 12.29 -2.09 -15.66
CA ILE A 282 12.02 -2.51 -14.27
C ILE A 282 12.78 -1.54 -13.35
N GLY A 283 12.06 -0.90 -12.42
CA GLY A 283 12.66 -0.28 -11.25
C GLY A 283 13.04 -1.37 -10.25
N SER A 284 14.27 -1.35 -9.78
CA SER A 284 14.78 -2.34 -8.83
C SER A 284 15.69 -1.72 -7.80
N GLY A 285 15.67 -2.27 -6.61
CA GLY A 285 16.62 -1.88 -5.58
C GLY A 285 16.75 -2.92 -4.50
N TYR A 286 17.77 -2.76 -3.69
CA TYR A 286 18.12 -3.61 -2.58
C TYR A 286 17.98 -2.84 -1.27
N VAL A 287 17.02 -3.23 -0.47
CA VAL A 287 16.85 -2.79 0.94
C VAL A 287 17.67 -3.72 1.81
N TYR A 288 18.57 -3.18 2.64
CA TYR A 288 19.44 -3.98 3.47
C TYR A 288 19.80 -3.28 4.79
N SER A 289 20.36 -4.07 5.72
CA SER A 289 20.85 -3.55 7.00
C SER A 289 22.34 -3.26 6.92
N SER A 290 22.75 -2.00 7.16
CA SER A 290 24.15 -1.58 7.24
C SER A 290 24.90 -2.22 8.41
N LYS A 291 24.19 -2.71 9.43
CA LYS A 291 24.75 -3.50 10.53
C LYS A 291 25.34 -4.83 10.04
N HIS A 292 24.76 -5.41 8.99
CA HIS A 292 25.10 -6.75 8.49
C HIS A 292 25.86 -6.75 7.19
N GLN A 293 25.74 -5.71 6.36
CA GLN A 293 26.38 -5.66 5.05
C GLN A 293 26.89 -4.25 4.72
N LYS A 294 28.10 -4.14 4.18
CA LYS A 294 28.67 -2.89 3.71
C LYS A 294 28.13 -2.51 2.32
N TYR A 295 28.23 -1.23 1.98
CA TYR A 295 27.71 -0.68 0.73
C TYR A 295 28.25 -1.40 -0.52
N ASP A 296 29.58 -1.63 -0.61
CA ASP A 296 30.19 -2.24 -1.80
C ASP A 296 29.70 -3.68 -2.01
N ASP A 297 29.57 -4.45 -0.91
CA ASP A 297 29.04 -5.82 -0.95
C ASP A 297 27.54 -5.82 -1.32
N ALA A 298 26.78 -4.82 -0.85
CA ALA A 298 25.36 -4.67 -1.17
C ALA A 298 25.18 -4.30 -2.66
N LEU A 299 26.01 -3.41 -3.19
CA LEU A 299 26.02 -3.06 -4.62
C LEU A 299 26.36 -4.27 -5.48
N GLN A 300 27.34 -5.06 -5.05
CA GLN A 300 27.71 -6.31 -5.74
C GLN A 300 26.54 -7.30 -5.71
N THR A 301 25.84 -7.45 -4.57
CA THR A 301 24.67 -8.35 -4.43
C THR A 301 23.58 -8.04 -5.46
N ILE A 302 23.14 -6.79 -5.60
CA ILE A 302 22.10 -6.45 -6.58
C ILE A 302 22.62 -6.54 -8.01
N THR A 303 23.88 -6.22 -8.25
CA THR A 303 24.50 -6.32 -9.58
C THR A 303 24.55 -7.77 -10.03
N ASP A 304 25.00 -8.68 -9.18
CA ASP A 304 25.08 -10.13 -9.47
C ASP A 304 23.68 -10.75 -9.62
N PHE A 305 22.73 -10.33 -8.83
CA PHE A 305 21.33 -10.76 -8.96
C PHE A 305 20.79 -10.49 -10.38
N TRP A 306 20.98 -9.29 -10.91
CA TRP A 306 20.51 -8.94 -12.25
C TRP A 306 21.36 -9.57 -13.36
N LYS A 307 22.66 -9.70 -13.15
CA LYS A 307 23.56 -10.40 -14.08
C LYS A 307 23.16 -11.87 -14.23
N GLN A 308 22.81 -12.57 -13.15
CA GLN A 308 22.31 -13.95 -13.20
C GLN A 308 21.00 -14.08 -13.99
N LYS A 309 20.16 -13.04 -13.98
CA LYS A 309 18.95 -12.96 -14.81
C LYS A 309 19.21 -12.51 -16.25
N GLY A 310 20.49 -12.30 -16.65
CA GLY A 310 20.88 -11.87 -17.99
C GLY A 310 20.69 -10.38 -18.26
N HIS A 311 20.60 -9.56 -17.23
CA HIS A 311 20.37 -8.12 -17.33
C HIS A 311 21.52 -7.31 -16.72
N GLU A 312 21.68 -6.07 -17.19
CA GLU A 312 22.58 -5.07 -16.62
C GLU A 312 21.78 -4.17 -15.67
N PHE A 313 22.24 -4.08 -14.42
CA PHE A 313 21.70 -3.15 -13.42
C PHE A 313 22.35 -1.78 -13.58
N LYS A 314 21.56 -0.77 -13.90
CA LYS A 314 22.01 0.61 -13.96
C LYS A 314 21.73 1.31 -12.65
N LEU A 315 22.77 1.48 -11.82
CA LEU A 315 22.68 2.22 -10.56
C LEU A 315 22.20 3.66 -10.80
N PHE A 316 21.27 4.11 -9.98
CA PHE A 316 20.83 5.49 -9.95
C PHE A 316 21.26 6.20 -8.67
N LYS A 317 20.95 5.67 -7.50
CA LYS A 317 21.24 6.30 -6.21
C LYS A 317 21.31 5.27 -5.08
N SER A 318 21.99 5.63 -4.00
CA SER A 318 21.84 5.00 -2.69
C SER A 318 21.23 6.00 -1.72
N VAL A 319 20.46 5.49 -0.78
CA VAL A 319 19.82 6.29 0.26
C VAL A 319 19.96 5.64 1.62
N GLU A 320 20.09 6.48 2.60
CA GLU A 320 19.98 6.17 4.01
C GLU A 320 18.60 6.54 4.47
N PHE A 321 17.94 5.69 5.23
CA PHE A 321 16.61 5.96 5.73
C PHE A 321 16.45 5.46 7.17
N ASP A 322 15.43 5.98 7.80
CA ASP A 322 15.05 5.69 9.17
C ASP A 322 13.57 5.32 9.20
N ALA A 323 13.30 4.03 9.41
CA ALA A 323 11.93 3.56 9.54
C ALA A 323 11.29 4.10 10.81
N GLY A 324 10.09 4.65 10.70
CA GLY A 324 9.41 5.25 11.84
C GLY A 324 8.17 6.03 11.47
N MET A 325 7.63 6.72 12.46
CA MET A 325 6.44 7.57 12.37
C MET A 325 6.58 8.74 13.34
N LEU A 326 5.94 9.87 13.05
CA LEU A 326 5.79 10.96 14.00
C LEU A 326 4.96 10.52 15.23
N GLU A 327 5.31 10.98 16.42
CA GLU A 327 4.49 10.78 17.63
C GLU A 327 3.07 11.30 17.47
N ASN A 328 2.91 12.42 16.76
CA ASN A 328 1.65 12.94 16.27
C ASN A 328 1.77 13.19 14.77
N VAL A 329 1.03 12.46 13.97
CA VAL A 329 0.98 12.65 12.51
C VAL A 329 0.11 13.83 12.10
N SER A 330 -0.74 14.29 13.03
CA SER A 330 -1.48 15.55 12.89
C SER A 330 -1.52 16.25 14.24
N LYS A 331 -1.14 17.52 14.27
CA LYS A 331 -1.07 18.31 15.50
C LYS A 331 -1.39 19.76 15.24
N HIS A 332 -2.14 20.37 16.17
CA HIS A 332 -2.61 21.76 16.05
C HIS A 332 -3.40 21.95 14.76
N ASN A 333 -2.91 22.73 13.82
CA ASN A 333 -3.52 22.92 12.51
C ASN A 333 -2.69 22.32 11.35
N VAL A 334 -1.77 21.39 11.66
CA VAL A 334 -0.92 20.73 10.66
C VAL A 334 -1.28 19.25 10.54
N VAL A 335 -1.44 18.78 9.30
CA VAL A 335 -1.60 17.37 8.91
C VAL A 335 -0.40 16.98 8.07
N SER A 336 0.41 16.02 8.51
CA SER A 336 1.49 15.49 7.69
C SER A 336 1.00 14.41 6.74
N ASN A 337 1.60 14.32 5.53
CA ASN A 337 1.30 13.28 4.57
C ASN A 337 2.55 12.82 3.81
N GLY A 338 2.54 11.56 3.35
CA GLY A 338 3.68 10.92 2.70
C GLY A 338 4.85 10.72 3.66
N LEU A 339 6.08 10.87 3.17
CA LEU A 339 7.31 10.65 3.96
C LEU A 339 7.49 11.66 5.11
N ALA A 340 6.72 12.74 5.13
CA ALA A 340 6.69 13.64 6.28
C ALA A 340 6.00 13.00 7.49
N GLN A 341 5.06 12.09 7.27
CA GLN A 341 4.26 11.44 8.31
C GLN A 341 4.95 10.20 8.89
N SER A 342 5.33 9.29 8.01
CA SER A 342 5.89 7.98 8.36
C SER A 342 6.68 7.40 7.21
N PHE A 343 7.60 6.50 7.54
CA PHE A 343 8.28 5.67 6.56
C PHE A 343 8.35 4.23 7.07
N ILE A 344 7.82 3.33 6.28
CA ILE A 344 7.95 1.88 6.43
C ILE A 344 8.52 1.38 5.11
N GLU A 345 9.49 0.48 5.17
CA GLU A 345 10.07 -0.07 3.94
C GLU A 345 8.97 -0.59 2.98
N PRO A 346 9.15 -0.44 1.65
CA PRO A 346 8.05 -0.56 0.69
C PRO A 346 7.68 -2.01 0.32
N LEU A 347 7.86 -2.96 1.24
CA LEU A 347 7.66 -4.40 1.01
C LEU A 347 6.26 -4.72 0.47
N GLU A 348 5.23 -4.06 0.99
CA GLU A 348 3.83 -4.24 0.59
C GLU A 348 3.23 -2.99 -0.07
N ALA A 349 4.09 -2.17 -0.70
CA ALA A 349 3.66 -0.94 -1.39
C ALA A 349 2.92 0.06 -0.49
N THR A 350 3.37 0.19 0.74
CA THR A 350 2.64 0.89 1.81
C THR A 350 2.70 2.41 1.73
N SER A 351 3.76 3.00 1.15
CA SER A 351 4.00 4.45 1.18
C SER A 351 2.90 5.26 0.48
N ILE A 352 2.56 4.91 -0.77
CA ILE A 352 1.48 5.59 -1.51
C ILE A 352 0.11 5.25 -0.90
N MET A 353 -0.08 4.03 -0.40
CA MET A 353 -1.28 3.64 0.31
C MET A 353 -1.54 4.55 1.51
N VAL A 354 -0.56 4.72 2.40
CA VAL A 354 -0.65 5.62 3.56
C VAL A 354 -0.97 7.05 3.11
N THR A 355 -0.33 7.53 2.03
CA THR A 355 -0.60 8.86 1.47
C THR A 355 -2.06 9.03 1.06
N CYS A 356 -2.62 8.08 0.32
CA CYS A 356 -4.01 8.12 -0.12
C CYS A 356 -5.00 8.04 1.06
N VAL A 357 -4.73 7.14 2.02
CA VAL A 357 -5.57 6.95 3.20
C VAL A 357 -5.55 8.19 4.10
N THR A 358 -4.42 8.87 4.23
CA THR A 358 -4.28 10.08 5.03
C THR A 358 -5.23 11.19 4.56
N VAL A 359 -5.19 11.53 3.29
CA VAL A 359 -6.08 12.60 2.77
C VAL A 359 -7.55 12.16 2.78
N LYS A 360 -7.83 10.89 2.47
CA LYS A 360 -9.20 10.34 2.54
C LYS A 360 -9.76 10.41 3.96
N ALA A 361 -9.01 9.98 4.96
CA ALA A 361 -9.42 10.02 6.37
C ALA A 361 -9.71 11.45 6.84
N PHE A 362 -8.88 12.42 6.42
CA PHE A 362 -9.13 13.83 6.70
C PHE A 362 -10.47 14.29 6.11
N VAL A 363 -10.71 14.02 4.83
CA VAL A 363 -11.95 14.39 4.14
C VAL A 363 -13.18 13.73 4.77
N ASP A 364 -13.11 12.45 5.11
CA ASP A 364 -14.21 11.72 5.73
C ASP A 364 -14.58 12.30 7.10
N LEU A 365 -13.58 12.64 7.92
CA LEU A 365 -13.78 13.28 9.21
C LEU A 365 -14.30 14.72 9.08
N TYR A 366 -13.81 15.46 8.09
CA TYR A 366 -14.27 16.81 7.78
C TYR A 366 -15.75 16.82 7.38
N LYS A 367 -16.14 15.95 6.45
CA LYS A 367 -17.55 15.81 6.02
C LYS A 367 -18.49 15.35 7.13
N LYS A 368 -17.99 14.61 8.10
CA LYS A 368 -18.74 14.22 9.31
C LYS A 368 -18.81 15.33 10.37
N ASN A 369 -18.29 16.52 10.08
CA ASN A 369 -18.22 17.66 11.02
C ASN A 369 -17.62 17.28 12.38
N SER A 370 -16.49 16.54 12.37
CA SER A 370 -15.81 16.11 13.60
C SER A 370 -15.38 17.30 14.43
N LYS A 371 -15.88 17.42 15.67
CA LYS A 371 -15.58 18.55 16.58
C LYS A 371 -14.07 18.71 16.87
N ASN A 372 -13.31 17.64 16.75
CA ASN A 372 -11.86 17.61 16.99
C ASN A 372 -11.15 16.97 15.79
N LEU A 373 -11.34 17.55 14.60
CA LEU A 373 -10.89 16.99 13.32
C LEU A 373 -9.43 16.52 13.37
N ILE A 374 -8.50 17.40 13.74
CA ILE A 374 -7.06 17.10 13.74
C ILE A 374 -6.72 15.98 14.73
N LYS A 375 -7.26 16.03 15.95
CA LYS A 375 -7.02 14.99 16.96
C LYS A 375 -7.63 13.64 16.57
N ALA A 376 -8.82 13.66 15.95
CA ALA A 376 -9.45 12.44 15.46
C ALA A 376 -8.64 11.84 14.29
N HIS A 377 -8.18 12.68 13.36
CA HIS A 377 -7.32 12.29 12.27
C HIS A 377 -5.99 11.68 12.76
N ASP A 378 -5.30 12.35 13.69
CA ASP A 378 -4.09 11.84 14.33
C ASP A 378 -4.28 10.42 14.89
N LYS A 379 -5.35 10.24 15.67
CA LYS A 379 -5.66 8.94 16.29
C LYS A 379 -5.91 7.83 15.24
N VAL A 380 -6.65 8.15 14.17
CA VAL A 380 -6.97 7.19 13.10
C VAL A 380 -5.70 6.82 12.35
N MET A 381 -4.92 7.82 11.93
CA MET A 381 -3.75 7.57 11.10
C MET A 381 -2.61 6.89 11.85
N ARG A 382 -2.37 7.24 13.11
CA ARG A 382 -1.35 6.52 13.92
C ARG A 382 -1.70 5.03 14.05
N LYS A 383 -2.96 4.70 14.32
CA LYS A 383 -3.41 3.30 14.35
C LYS A 383 -3.22 2.60 13.00
N PHE A 384 -3.55 3.28 11.92
CA PHE A 384 -3.40 2.73 10.57
C PHE A 384 -1.93 2.45 10.23
N VAL A 385 -1.03 3.39 10.53
CA VAL A 385 0.41 3.22 10.28
C VAL A 385 1.02 2.13 11.17
N ASP A 386 0.66 2.08 12.46
CA ASP A 386 1.11 1.01 13.37
C ASP A 386 0.65 -0.37 12.89
N HIS A 387 -0.59 -0.48 12.40
CA HIS A 387 -1.12 -1.71 11.83
C HIS A 387 -0.33 -2.12 10.56
N THR A 388 -0.05 -1.17 9.68
CA THR A 388 0.75 -1.38 8.47
C THR A 388 2.18 -1.83 8.82
N LYS A 389 2.82 -1.17 9.79
CA LYS A 389 4.13 -1.53 10.29
C LYS A 389 4.16 -2.98 10.82
N ARG A 390 3.15 -3.35 11.62
CA ARG A 390 3.03 -4.72 12.14
C ARG A 390 2.91 -5.74 11.01
N PHE A 391 2.14 -5.44 9.97
CA PHE A 391 1.99 -6.33 8.81
C PHE A 391 3.32 -6.56 8.10
N VAL A 392 4.08 -5.51 7.83
CA VAL A 392 5.41 -5.61 7.22
C VAL A 392 6.38 -6.38 8.13
N HIS A 393 6.40 -6.09 9.41
CA HIS A 393 7.29 -6.75 10.37
C HIS A 393 7.03 -8.26 10.47
N MET A 394 5.76 -8.70 10.35
CA MET A 394 5.42 -10.13 10.41
C MET A 394 6.03 -10.95 9.26
N HIS A 395 6.28 -10.35 8.09
CA HIS A 395 7.00 -11.05 7.00
C HIS A 395 8.40 -11.51 7.44
N TYR A 396 9.07 -10.73 8.27
CA TYR A 396 10.37 -11.09 8.82
C TYR A 396 10.23 -12.13 9.94
N ARG A 397 9.35 -11.90 10.88
CA ARG A 397 9.20 -12.72 12.07
C ARG A 397 8.72 -14.16 11.79
N LEU A 398 7.93 -14.36 10.74
CA LEU A 398 7.41 -15.68 10.36
C LEU A 398 8.39 -16.48 9.49
N SER A 399 9.46 -15.86 9.00
CA SER A 399 10.48 -16.53 8.18
C SER A 399 11.16 -17.67 8.96
N GLU A 400 11.45 -18.75 8.25
CA GLU A 400 12.22 -19.89 8.78
C GLU A 400 13.72 -19.80 8.44
N ARG A 401 14.12 -18.69 7.80
CA ARG A 401 15.50 -18.47 7.43
C ARG A 401 16.38 -18.25 8.66
N ASN A 402 17.53 -18.92 8.65
CA ASN A 402 18.56 -18.81 9.70
C ASN A 402 19.97 -18.90 9.09
N ASP A 403 20.07 -18.71 7.80
CA ASP A 403 21.29 -18.92 7.00
C ASP A 403 22.32 -17.80 7.19
N THR A 404 21.92 -16.64 7.70
CA THR A 404 22.81 -15.50 7.96
C THR A 404 22.58 -14.90 9.35
N SER A 405 23.49 -14.02 9.79
CA SER A 405 23.32 -13.27 11.05
C SER A 405 22.10 -12.33 10.99
N TYR A 406 21.80 -11.78 9.82
CA TYR A 406 20.62 -10.94 9.58
C TYR A 406 19.32 -11.73 9.81
N TRP A 407 19.15 -12.87 9.13
CA TRP A 407 17.94 -13.68 9.29
C TRP A 407 17.78 -14.27 10.69
N LYS A 408 18.89 -14.58 11.37
CA LYS A 408 18.85 -14.99 12.79
C LYS A 408 18.37 -13.87 13.72
N GLU A 409 18.59 -12.61 13.35
CA GLU A 409 18.13 -11.47 14.14
C GLU A 409 16.65 -11.14 13.91
N VAL A 410 16.17 -11.19 12.66
CA VAL A 410 14.82 -10.70 12.28
C VAL A 410 13.77 -11.79 12.21
N ALA A 411 14.14 -13.05 12.07
CA ALA A 411 13.25 -14.19 11.84
C ALA A 411 13.24 -15.17 13.02
N ASN A 412 12.43 -16.21 12.87
CA ASN A 412 12.34 -17.32 13.83
C ASN A 412 11.93 -16.92 15.25
N ASP A 413 11.10 -15.90 15.38
CA ASP A 413 10.52 -15.55 16.67
C ASP A 413 9.41 -16.55 17.03
N PRO A 414 9.59 -17.33 18.10
CA PRO A 414 8.62 -18.37 18.47
C PRO A 414 7.26 -17.82 18.90
N THR A 415 7.17 -16.55 19.23
CA THR A 415 5.91 -15.89 19.64
C THR A 415 5.15 -15.30 18.45
N ALA A 416 5.80 -15.14 17.30
CA ALA A 416 5.23 -14.43 16.14
C ALA A 416 3.91 -15.07 15.66
N LEU A 417 3.86 -16.41 15.59
CA LEU A 417 2.67 -17.12 15.15
C LEU A 417 1.50 -16.92 16.13
N GLN A 418 1.76 -17.03 17.44
CA GLN A 418 0.72 -16.84 18.46
C GLN A 418 0.20 -15.40 18.44
N GLU A 419 1.09 -14.41 18.43
CA GLU A 419 0.70 -13.00 18.29
C GLU A 419 -0.17 -12.73 17.08
N LEU A 420 0.16 -13.36 15.94
CA LEU A 420 -0.59 -13.19 14.71
C LEU A 420 -1.97 -13.85 14.79
N CYS A 421 -2.07 -15.07 15.35
CA CYS A 421 -3.35 -15.74 15.56
C CYS A 421 -4.24 -14.92 16.52
N ASP A 422 -3.71 -14.47 17.64
CA ASP A 422 -4.42 -13.64 18.63
C ASP A 422 -4.90 -12.32 17.96
N TYR A 423 -4.07 -11.72 17.12
CA TYR A 423 -4.41 -10.52 16.39
C TYR A 423 -5.51 -10.74 15.36
N ILE A 424 -5.46 -11.84 14.60
CA ILE A 424 -6.51 -12.23 13.64
C ILE A 424 -7.84 -12.46 14.37
N ASP A 425 -7.83 -13.11 15.54
CA ASP A 425 -9.03 -13.35 16.33
C ASP A 425 -9.64 -12.03 16.84
N VAL A 426 -8.82 -11.09 17.30
CA VAL A 426 -9.26 -9.74 17.66
C VAL A 426 -9.84 -9.01 16.46
N LEU A 427 -9.20 -9.09 15.31
CA LEU A 427 -9.69 -8.49 14.07
C LEU A 427 -11.02 -9.10 13.65
N ALA A 428 -11.14 -10.42 13.68
CA ALA A 428 -12.36 -11.13 13.32
C ALA A 428 -13.53 -10.85 14.29
N SER A 429 -13.24 -10.51 15.54
CA SER A 429 -14.26 -10.16 16.55
C SER A 429 -14.70 -8.70 16.51
N SER A 430 -13.96 -7.82 15.85
CA SER A 430 -14.22 -6.39 15.85
C SER A 430 -15.06 -5.94 14.65
N LYS A 431 -16.16 -5.24 14.88
CA LYS A 431 -16.96 -4.55 13.84
C LYS A 431 -16.15 -3.55 12.98
N TRP A 432 -14.92 -3.29 13.36
CA TRP A 432 -13.99 -2.37 12.71
C TRP A 432 -13.60 -2.84 11.30
N LEU A 433 -13.58 -4.13 11.07
CA LEU A 433 -13.07 -4.73 9.84
C LEU A 433 -14.14 -4.97 8.78
N SER A 434 -15.42 -4.93 9.18
CA SER A 434 -16.53 -5.27 8.29
C SER A 434 -16.90 -4.17 7.28
N LYS A 435 -16.25 -2.99 7.32
CA LYS A 435 -16.64 -1.83 6.49
C LYS A 435 -15.53 -1.18 5.66
N GLY A 436 -14.50 -1.91 5.29
CA GLY A 436 -13.46 -1.39 4.37
C GLY A 436 -12.57 -0.29 4.95
N GLU A 437 -12.57 -0.09 6.26
CA GLU A 437 -11.78 0.96 6.93
C GLU A 437 -10.35 0.51 7.23
N THR A 438 -10.01 -0.76 7.05
CA THR A 438 -8.64 -1.27 7.13
C THR A 438 -8.31 -2.01 5.84
N LEU A 439 -7.37 -1.48 5.09
CA LEU A 439 -6.89 -2.08 3.85
C LEU A 439 -6.14 -3.41 4.06
N LEU A 440 -5.71 -3.68 5.30
CA LEU A 440 -5.10 -4.93 5.72
C LEU A 440 -6.09 -5.68 6.63
N ASN A 441 -7.09 -6.30 6.03
CA ASN A 441 -8.16 -7.02 6.70
C ASN A 441 -7.78 -8.48 7.06
N GLN A 442 -8.71 -9.25 7.60
CA GLN A 442 -8.51 -10.68 7.93
C GLN A 442 -7.97 -11.48 6.74
N TRP A 443 -8.39 -11.16 5.52
CA TRP A 443 -7.94 -11.84 4.32
C TRP A 443 -6.42 -11.68 4.12
N ASN A 444 -5.90 -10.44 4.22
CA ASN A 444 -4.45 -10.17 4.07
C ASN A 444 -3.62 -10.93 5.11
N TRP A 445 -4.06 -10.92 6.37
CA TRP A 445 -3.37 -11.64 7.44
C TRP A 445 -3.42 -13.16 7.27
N THR A 446 -4.53 -13.70 6.79
CA THR A 446 -4.65 -15.13 6.48
C THR A 446 -3.78 -15.51 5.28
N SER A 447 -3.75 -14.68 4.23
CA SER A 447 -2.86 -14.87 3.09
C SER A 447 -1.39 -14.89 3.51
N LEU A 448 -0.99 -14.01 4.43
CA LEU A 448 0.35 -14.01 5.01
C LEU A 448 0.67 -15.33 5.74
N LEU A 449 -0.22 -15.81 6.61
CA LEU A 449 -0.03 -17.09 7.31
C LEU A 449 0.15 -18.26 6.34
N LEU A 450 -0.75 -18.37 5.36
CA LEU A 450 -0.71 -19.44 4.37
C LEU A 450 0.55 -19.33 3.48
N GLY A 451 0.98 -18.09 3.18
CA GLY A 451 2.21 -17.84 2.43
C GLY A 451 3.46 -18.31 3.15
N PHE A 452 3.46 -18.25 4.48
CA PHE A 452 4.55 -18.73 5.33
C PHE A 452 4.39 -20.16 5.81
N ASP A 453 3.46 -20.94 5.26
CA ASP A 453 3.19 -22.34 5.64
C ASP A 453 2.91 -22.50 7.16
N LYS A 454 2.30 -21.48 7.78
CA LYS A 454 2.00 -21.51 9.21
C LYS A 454 0.61 -22.06 9.49
N PRO A 455 0.48 -22.95 10.50
CA PRO A 455 -0.83 -23.48 10.88
C PRO A 455 -1.69 -22.37 11.47
N TYR A 456 -2.88 -22.20 10.94
CA TYR A 456 -3.92 -21.38 11.54
C TYR A 456 -4.97 -22.29 12.18
N ILE A 457 -5.12 -22.16 13.50
CA ILE A 457 -6.15 -22.88 14.24
C ILE A 457 -7.37 -22.00 14.34
N ASN A 458 -8.34 -22.21 13.46
CA ASN A 458 -9.60 -21.50 13.56
C ASN A 458 -10.54 -22.21 14.55
N PRO A 459 -10.88 -21.56 15.68
CA PRO A 459 -11.79 -22.13 16.67
C PRO A 459 -13.26 -22.08 16.26
N LEU A 460 -13.61 -21.59 15.07
CA LEU A 460 -15.02 -21.47 14.64
C LEU A 460 -15.67 -22.85 14.49
N LYS A 461 -16.25 -23.32 15.59
CA LYS A 461 -16.94 -24.63 15.67
C LYS A 461 -18.35 -24.64 15.07
N ASP A 462 -18.91 -23.45 14.75
CA ASP A 462 -20.36 -23.29 14.58
C ASP A 462 -20.79 -22.93 13.15
N ILE A 463 -20.00 -23.31 12.14
CA ILE A 463 -20.44 -23.33 10.74
C ILE A 463 -21.17 -24.65 10.52
N THR A 464 -22.44 -24.60 10.12
CA THR A 464 -23.26 -25.79 9.83
C THR A 464 -22.83 -26.45 8.49
N ASP A 465 -23.14 -27.73 8.32
CA ASP A 465 -22.85 -28.43 7.07
C ASP A 465 -23.56 -27.78 5.87
N GLU A 466 -24.81 -27.35 6.03
CA GLU A 466 -25.57 -26.63 5.01
C GLU A 466 -24.88 -25.29 4.62
N GLN A 467 -24.42 -24.51 5.59
CA GLN A 467 -23.68 -23.27 5.32
C GLN A 467 -22.37 -23.56 4.57
N MET A 468 -21.67 -24.62 4.92
CA MET A 468 -20.44 -25.06 4.25
C MET A 468 -20.72 -25.50 2.80
N GLU A 469 -21.75 -26.30 2.56
CA GLU A 469 -22.16 -26.71 1.21
C GLU A 469 -22.50 -25.51 0.32
N ASN A 470 -23.27 -24.55 0.86
CA ASN A 470 -23.61 -23.31 0.17
C ASN A 470 -22.35 -22.49 -0.19
N TYR A 471 -21.40 -22.35 0.75
CA TYR A 471 -20.11 -21.69 0.48
C TYR A 471 -19.33 -22.37 -0.65
N LEU A 472 -19.17 -23.69 -0.58
CA LEU A 472 -18.43 -24.46 -1.59
C LEU A 472 -19.09 -24.37 -2.98
N HIS A 473 -20.40 -24.45 -3.03
CA HIS A 473 -21.16 -24.29 -4.27
C HIS A 473 -20.97 -22.88 -4.87
N TYR A 474 -21.10 -21.85 -4.04
CA TYR A 474 -20.90 -20.44 -4.46
C TYR A 474 -19.48 -20.20 -4.95
N THR A 475 -18.45 -20.64 -4.22
CA THR A 475 -17.04 -20.49 -4.61
C THR A 475 -16.76 -21.16 -5.95
N LYS A 476 -17.31 -22.37 -6.18
CA LYS A 476 -17.17 -23.05 -7.47
C LYS A 476 -17.78 -22.26 -8.63
N LEU A 477 -19.00 -21.76 -8.45
CA LEU A 477 -19.69 -20.93 -9.46
C LEU A 477 -18.89 -19.66 -9.76
N LEU A 478 -18.32 -19.05 -8.74
CA LEU A 478 -17.54 -17.83 -8.87
C LEU A 478 -16.27 -18.06 -9.70
N ILE A 479 -15.51 -19.12 -9.42
CA ILE A 479 -14.30 -19.48 -10.18
C ILE A 479 -14.66 -19.78 -11.64
N GLU A 480 -15.75 -20.50 -11.90
CA GLU A 480 -16.22 -20.78 -13.25
C GLU A 480 -16.63 -19.49 -13.97
N ASN A 481 -17.29 -18.57 -13.28
CA ASN A 481 -17.67 -17.27 -13.82
C ASN A 481 -16.44 -16.42 -14.17
N TYR A 482 -15.44 -16.34 -13.31
CA TYR A 482 -14.19 -15.66 -13.63
C TYR A 482 -13.53 -16.24 -14.89
N LYS A 483 -13.37 -17.54 -14.97
CA LYS A 483 -12.81 -18.20 -16.16
C LYS A 483 -13.58 -17.87 -17.43
N HIS A 484 -14.90 -17.68 -17.34
CA HIS A 484 -15.73 -17.30 -18.47
C HIS A 484 -15.55 -15.81 -18.85
N LEU A 485 -15.64 -14.92 -17.88
CA LEU A 485 -15.53 -13.46 -18.11
C LEU A 485 -14.17 -13.08 -18.68
N LEU A 486 -13.08 -13.70 -18.21
CA LEU A 486 -11.72 -13.36 -18.59
C LEU A 486 -11.31 -13.85 -20.00
N ARG A 487 -12.10 -14.70 -20.66
CA ARG A 487 -11.80 -15.18 -22.03
C ARG A 487 -11.68 -14.07 -23.05
N ASN A 488 -12.34 -12.94 -22.83
CA ASN A 488 -12.35 -11.77 -23.73
C ASN A 488 -11.37 -10.67 -23.30
N ASN A 489 -10.57 -10.91 -22.28
CA ASN A 489 -9.61 -9.90 -21.81
C ASN A 489 -8.42 -9.80 -22.78
N TYR A 490 -7.83 -8.62 -22.81
CA TYR A 490 -6.53 -8.43 -23.46
C TYR A 490 -5.45 -9.27 -22.73
N SER A 491 -4.42 -9.69 -23.49
CA SER A 491 -3.15 -10.01 -22.83
C SER A 491 -2.60 -8.75 -22.14
N VAL A 492 -1.71 -8.93 -21.15
CA VAL A 492 -1.05 -7.78 -20.49
C VAL A 492 -0.38 -6.89 -21.53
N LYS A 493 0.35 -7.51 -22.49
CA LYS A 493 1.03 -6.79 -23.55
C LYS A 493 0.07 -5.98 -24.42
N ASP A 494 -1.00 -6.61 -24.92
CA ASP A 494 -1.95 -5.92 -25.81
C ASP A 494 -2.67 -4.76 -25.12
N ALA A 495 -2.98 -4.91 -23.82
CA ALA A 495 -3.56 -3.83 -23.03
C ALA A 495 -2.59 -2.66 -22.85
N LEU A 496 -1.31 -2.92 -22.59
CA LEU A 496 -0.29 -1.87 -22.49
C LEU A 496 -0.01 -1.21 -23.84
N ASP A 497 0.01 -1.97 -24.94
CA ASP A 497 0.12 -1.42 -26.29
C ASP A 497 -1.09 -0.53 -26.64
N TYR A 498 -2.29 -0.88 -26.15
CA TYR A 498 -3.50 -0.04 -26.31
C TYR A 498 -3.42 1.25 -25.51
N ILE A 499 -2.87 1.22 -24.28
CA ILE A 499 -2.66 2.41 -23.43
C ILE A 499 -1.63 3.36 -24.07
N ALA A 500 -0.57 2.81 -24.69
CA ALA A 500 0.50 3.59 -25.30
C ALA A 500 0.07 4.39 -26.54
N ARG A 501 -0.99 3.95 -27.21
CA ARG A 501 -1.60 4.67 -28.36
C ARG A 501 -2.39 5.90 -27.92
#